data_a04acba64048af336d218d2b76f03f74
#
_entry.id   a04acba64048af336d218d2b76f03f74
#
_cell.length_a   1.000
_cell.length_b   1.000
_cell.length_c   1.000
_cell.angle_alpha   90.00
_cell.angle_beta   90.00
_cell.angle_gamma   90.00
#
_symmetry.space_group_name_H-M   'P 1'
#
loop_
_entity.id
_entity.type
_entity.pdbx_description
1 polymer ?
#
loop_
_entity_poly.entity_id
_entity_poly.type
_entity_poly.pdbx_seq_one_letter_code
_entity_poly.pdbx_strand_id
1 'polypeptide(L)'
;LELVQIFARNAERARIVAELAATGWETRPEMLRKDADIYLIAVSDRAVAEVAATLPIPEEAAVAHTAGSVPVTAIPERFARRAVFYPMQTFTRGREADFSVIPVFLEASSPELRPELEAFARKLSGTVIWADSAQRCKVHLAAVFACNFANHMYAVGERIVRGAGLDFDVLKPLIAETAAKAC
;
A
#
# COMPACT_ATOMS: atom_id res chain seq x y z
N LEU A 1 15.70 -9.53 1.61
CA LEU A 1 14.31 -9.70 2.07
C LEU A 1 13.80 -11.07 1.64
N GLU A 2 13.09 -11.72 2.52
CA GLU A 2 12.39 -12.97 2.25
C GLU A 2 10.92 -12.80 2.62
N LEU A 3 10.03 -13.12 1.69
CA LEU A 3 8.61 -13.20 1.95
C LEU A 3 8.27 -14.63 2.41
N VAL A 4 8.00 -14.80 3.69
CA VAL A 4 7.90 -16.13 4.31
C VAL A 4 6.52 -16.75 4.25
N GLN A 5 5.47 -15.94 4.12
CA GLN A 5 4.08 -16.41 4.00
C GLN A 5 3.16 -15.32 3.48
N ILE A 6 2.15 -15.72 2.70
CA ILE A 6 0.99 -14.90 2.34
C ILE A 6 -0.24 -15.45 3.05
N PHE A 7 -0.98 -14.55 3.70
CA PHE A 7 -2.27 -14.85 4.29
C PHE A 7 -3.38 -14.06 3.60
N ALA A 8 -4.43 -14.73 3.15
CA ALA A 8 -5.61 -14.07 2.62
C ALA A 8 -6.86 -14.93 2.80
N ARG A 9 -8.02 -14.29 2.95
CA ARG A 9 -9.32 -15.00 3.08
C ARG A 9 -9.73 -15.78 1.82
N ASN A 10 -9.27 -15.36 0.65
CA ASN A 10 -9.54 -16.03 -0.60
C ASN A 10 -8.35 -16.90 -0.99
N ALA A 11 -8.55 -18.24 -0.97
CA ALA A 11 -7.51 -19.22 -1.23
C ALA A 11 -6.90 -19.11 -2.64
N GLU A 12 -7.72 -18.87 -3.67
CA GLU A 12 -7.24 -18.75 -5.05
C GLU A 12 -6.31 -17.53 -5.21
N ARG A 13 -6.70 -16.39 -4.63
CA ARG A 13 -5.86 -15.18 -4.64
C ARG A 13 -4.56 -15.37 -3.84
N ALA A 14 -4.66 -15.99 -2.66
CA ALA A 14 -3.47 -16.31 -1.86
C ALA A 14 -2.50 -17.16 -2.65
N ARG A 15 -2.99 -18.25 -3.28
CA ARG A 15 -2.19 -19.15 -4.10
C ARG A 15 -1.51 -18.42 -5.26
N ILE A 16 -2.26 -17.63 -6.06
CA ILE A 16 -1.70 -16.91 -7.22
C ILE A 16 -0.56 -15.98 -6.79
N VAL A 17 -0.76 -15.21 -5.73
CA VAL A 17 0.27 -14.27 -5.26
C VAL A 17 1.47 -15.01 -4.67
N ALA A 18 1.23 -16.11 -3.95
CA ALA A 18 2.30 -16.92 -3.38
C ALA A 18 3.15 -17.62 -4.44
N GLU A 19 2.54 -18.11 -5.52
CA GLU A 19 3.24 -18.68 -6.67
C GLU A 19 4.14 -17.64 -7.34
N LEU A 20 3.64 -16.42 -7.55
CA LEU A 20 4.44 -15.31 -8.12
C LEU A 20 5.61 -14.93 -7.22
N ALA A 21 5.44 -15.01 -5.91
CA ALA A 21 6.44 -14.64 -4.92
C ALA A 21 7.32 -15.83 -4.45
N ALA A 22 7.10 -17.03 -5.01
CA ALA A 22 7.78 -18.27 -4.63
C ALA A 22 7.76 -18.53 -3.11
N THR A 23 6.60 -18.34 -2.45
CA THR A 23 6.42 -18.47 -1.00
C THR A 23 5.21 -19.33 -0.64
N GLY A 24 5.08 -19.65 0.65
CA GLY A 24 3.90 -20.34 1.19
C GLY A 24 2.67 -19.44 1.33
N TRP A 25 1.49 -20.02 1.39
CA TRP A 25 0.24 -19.31 1.65
C TRP A 25 -0.67 -20.06 2.61
N GLU A 26 -1.58 -19.33 3.26
CA GLU A 26 -2.55 -19.88 4.20
C GLU A 26 -3.83 -19.01 4.21
N THR A 27 -4.96 -19.63 4.54
CA THR A 27 -6.26 -18.93 4.71
C THR A 27 -6.79 -19.01 6.14
N ARG A 28 -6.21 -19.88 6.97
CA ARG A 28 -6.59 -20.07 8.37
C ARG A 28 -5.71 -19.22 9.27
N PRO A 29 -6.28 -18.29 10.04
CA PRO A 29 -5.51 -17.39 10.92
C PRO A 29 -4.59 -18.12 11.90
N GLU A 30 -5.05 -19.25 12.45
CA GLU A 30 -4.27 -20.06 13.40
C GLU A 30 -2.99 -20.68 12.82
N MET A 31 -2.90 -20.74 11.49
CA MET A 31 -1.74 -21.25 10.76
C MET A 31 -0.77 -20.15 10.30
N LEU A 32 -1.00 -18.92 10.73
CA LEU A 32 -0.03 -17.85 10.51
C LEU A 32 1.29 -18.18 11.19
N ARG A 33 2.39 -17.99 10.44
CA ARG A 33 3.74 -18.08 11.00
C ARG A 33 3.88 -17.07 12.14
N LYS A 34 4.59 -17.46 13.20
CA LYS A 34 4.77 -16.63 14.41
C LYS A 34 6.22 -16.16 14.58
N ASP A 35 7.05 -16.44 13.58
CA ASP A 35 8.49 -16.19 13.58
C ASP A 35 8.94 -15.19 12.48
N ALA A 36 8.00 -14.43 11.92
CA ALA A 36 8.31 -13.36 10.97
C ALA A 36 8.74 -12.09 11.72
N ASP A 37 9.73 -11.37 11.17
CA ASP A 37 10.22 -10.11 11.74
C ASP A 37 9.16 -8.99 11.64
N ILE A 38 8.43 -8.93 10.50
CA ILE A 38 7.41 -7.92 10.24
C ILE A 38 6.17 -8.55 9.61
N TYR A 39 4.99 -8.17 10.10
CA TYR A 39 3.70 -8.53 9.52
C TYR A 39 3.09 -7.31 8.82
N LEU A 40 2.87 -7.40 7.51
CA LEU A 40 2.28 -6.33 6.72
C LEU A 40 0.79 -6.58 6.48
N ILE A 41 -0.04 -5.65 6.93
CA ILE A 41 -1.50 -5.65 6.71
C ILE A 41 -1.78 -4.86 5.43
N ALA A 42 -1.90 -5.54 4.31
CA ALA A 42 -2.18 -4.99 2.98
C ALA A 42 -3.64 -5.26 2.58
N VAL A 43 -4.57 -4.67 3.29
CA VAL A 43 -6.02 -4.77 3.06
C VAL A 43 -6.62 -3.39 2.76
N SER A 44 -7.93 -3.32 2.47
CA SER A 44 -8.60 -2.01 2.33
C SER A 44 -8.56 -1.24 3.65
N ASP A 45 -8.47 0.09 3.58
CA ASP A 45 -8.32 0.99 4.73
C ASP A 45 -9.34 0.69 5.85
N ARG A 46 -10.60 0.46 5.48
CA ARG A 46 -11.69 0.13 6.43
C ARG A 46 -11.51 -1.20 7.16
N ALA A 47 -10.71 -2.12 6.64
CA ALA A 47 -10.49 -3.44 7.23
C ALA A 47 -9.22 -3.52 8.09
N VAL A 48 -8.37 -2.49 8.09
CA VAL A 48 -7.08 -2.52 8.81
C VAL A 48 -7.27 -2.79 10.29
N ALA A 49 -8.14 -2.03 10.96
CA ALA A 49 -8.34 -2.17 12.41
C ALA A 49 -8.92 -3.54 12.80
N GLU A 50 -9.91 -4.03 12.04
CA GLU A 50 -10.53 -5.34 12.27
C GLU A 50 -9.50 -6.47 12.10
N VAL A 51 -8.74 -6.43 11.00
CA VAL A 51 -7.70 -7.44 10.73
C VAL A 51 -6.63 -7.39 11.81
N ALA A 52 -6.11 -6.20 12.15
CA ALA A 52 -5.09 -6.05 13.18
C ALA A 52 -5.56 -6.58 14.55
N ALA A 53 -6.83 -6.37 14.90
CA ALA A 53 -7.39 -6.82 16.18
C ALA A 53 -7.47 -8.36 16.30
N THR A 54 -7.65 -9.05 15.17
CA THR A 54 -7.88 -10.50 15.14
C THR A 54 -6.65 -11.33 14.78
N LEU A 55 -5.50 -10.70 14.46
CA LEU A 55 -4.28 -11.44 14.12
C LEU A 55 -3.76 -12.27 15.31
N PRO A 56 -3.65 -13.61 15.17
CA PRO A 56 -3.16 -14.49 16.24
C PRO A 56 -1.63 -14.62 16.19
N ILE A 57 -0.94 -13.49 16.27
CA ILE A 57 0.52 -13.39 16.24
C ILE A 57 1.05 -12.87 17.58
N PRO A 58 2.35 -13.06 17.90
CA PRO A 58 2.95 -12.59 19.15
C PRO A 58 2.79 -11.07 19.35
N GLU A 59 2.61 -10.63 20.59
CA GLU A 59 2.44 -9.20 20.92
C GLU A 59 3.72 -8.38 20.72
N GLU A 60 4.88 -9.02 20.80
CA GLU A 60 6.20 -8.47 20.51
C GLU A 60 6.49 -8.32 19.02
N ALA A 61 5.65 -8.88 18.15
CA ALA A 61 5.82 -8.80 16.71
C ALA A 61 5.72 -7.37 16.20
N ALA A 62 6.51 -7.03 15.18
CA ALA A 62 6.34 -5.79 14.45
C ALA A 62 5.16 -5.92 13.47
N VAL A 63 4.17 -5.04 13.62
CA VAL A 63 2.97 -5.03 12.78
C VAL A 63 2.86 -3.69 12.07
N ALA A 64 2.77 -3.71 10.74
CA ALA A 64 2.60 -2.51 9.94
C ALA A 64 1.39 -2.64 9.01
N HIS A 65 0.71 -1.52 8.73
CA HIS A 65 -0.28 -1.45 7.65
C HIS A 65 0.21 -0.57 6.50
N THR A 66 -0.40 -0.74 5.33
CA THR A 66 0.00 -0.02 4.10
C THR A 66 -0.95 1.10 3.69
N ALA A 67 -1.91 1.48 4.55
CA ALA A 67 -2.92 2.48 4.24
C ALA A 67 -2.41 3.91 4.47
N GLY A 68 -2.64 4.79 3.51
CA GLY A 68 -2.22 6.20 3.58
C GLY A 68 -3.06 7.05 4.52
N SER A 69 -4.36 6.78 4.60
CA SER A 69 -5.33 7.57 5.39
C SER A 69 -5.55 7.06 6.82
N VAL A 70 -5.09 5.84 7.14
CA VAL A 70 -5.33 5.19 8.44
C VAL A 70 -4.21 5.54 9.42
N PRO A 71 -4.52 5.94 10.68
CA PRO A 71 -3.49 6.23 11.67
C PRO A 71 -2.84 4.96 12.20
N VAL A 72 -1.60 5.06 12.68
CA VAL A 72 -0.87 3.93 13.30
C VAL A 72 -1.62 3.34 14.50
N THR A 73 -2.41 4.15 15.17
CA THR A 73 -3.27 3.74 16.31
C THR A 73 -4.41 2.81 15.94
N ALA A 74 -4.67 2.58 14.65
CA ALA A 74 -5.62 1.56 14.19
C ALA A 74 -5.12 0.13 14.49
N ILE A 75 -3.80 -0.04 14.69
CA ILE A 75 -3.23 -1.29 15.19
C ILE A 75 -3.35 -1.29 16.72
N PRO A 76 -3.93 -2.33 17.33
CA PRO A 76 -4.15 -2.41 18.79
C PRO A 76 -2.87 -2.26 19.61
N GLU A 77 -3.00 -1.66 20.81
CA GLU A 77 -1.88 -1.41 21.72
C GLU A 77 -1.22 -2.66 22.29
N ARG A 78 -1.88 -3.82 22.21
CA ARG A 78 -1.23 -5.09 22.54
C ARG A 78 0.04 -5.36 21.74
N PHE A 79 0.16 -4.75 20.52
CA PHE A 79 1.39 -4.76 19.74
C PHE A 79 2.21 -3.52 20.10
N ALA A 80 3.29 -3.69 20.83
CA ALA A 80 4.18 -2.59 21.18
C ALA A 80 4.89 -1.99 19.95
N ARG A 81 5.16 -2.82 18.91
CA ARG A 81 5.91 -2.47 17.70
C ARG A 81 4.97 -2.23 16.52
N ARG A 82 4.21 -1.13 16.56
CA ARG A 82 3.25 -0.74 15.51
C ARG A 82 3.90 0.20 14.52
N ALA A 83 3.56 0.05 13.25
CA ALA A 83 4.11 0.87 12.18
C ALA A 83 3.11 1.14 11.05
N VAL A 84 3.46 2.09 10.21
CA VAL A 84 2.89 2.27 8.88
C VAL A 84 4.01 2.16 7.86
N PHE A 85 3.74 1.41 6.80
CA PHE A 85 4.58 1.26 5.62
C PHE A 85 3.72 1.59 4.41
N TYR A 86 3.64 2.86 4.05
CA TYR A 86 2.75 3.33 2.99
C TYR A 86 3.51 3.63 1.70
N PRO A 87 3.47 2.74 0.70
CA PRO A 87 3.95 3.05 -0.65
C PRO A 87 2.92 3.96 -1.34
N MET A 88 3.35 5.19 -1.65
CA MET A 88 2.47 6.19 -2.27
C MET A 88 2.40 5.98 -3.78
N GLN A 89 1.51 5.11 -4.22
CA GLN A 89 1.32 4.78 -5.63
C GLN A 89 -0.14 4.39 -5.92
N THR A 90 -0.56 4.57 -7.16
CA THR A 90 -1.78 3.99 -7.71
C THR A 90 -1.46 2.61 -8.29
N PHE A 91 -1.88 1.55 -7.60
CA PHE A 91 -1.64 0.18 -8.05
C PHE A 91 -2.76 -0.29 -8.98
N THR A 92 -2.38 -0.73 -10.17
CA THR A 92 -3.31 -1.31 -11.15
C THR A 92 -3.12 -2.83 -11.20
N ARG A 93 -4.22 -3.57 -11.10
CA ARG A 93 -4.17 -5.04 -11.11
C ARG A 93 -3.54 -5.55 -12.42
N GLY A 94 -2.59 -6.48 -12.29
CA GLY A 94 -1.89 -7.09 -13.41
C GLY A 94 -0.81 -6.21 -14.06
N ARG A 95 -0.51 -5.03 -13.47
CA ARG A 95 0.61 -4.19 -13.89
C ARG A 95 1.70 -4.23 -12.84
N GLU A 96 2.91 -4.53 -13.26
CA GLU A 96 4.08 -4.46 -12.40
C GLU A 96 4.35 -3.00 -11.98
N ALA A 97 4.78 -2.84 -10.72
CA ALA A 97 5.14 -1.55 -10.16
C ALA A 97 6.63 -1.54 -9.83
N ASP A 98 7.35 -0.58 -10.37
CA ASP A 98 8.74 -0.36 -10.01
C ASP A 98 8.81 0.33 -8.64
N PHE A 99 9.04 -0.45 -7.60
CA PHE A 99 9.15 0.05 -6.23
C PHE A 99 10.35 0.99 -6.03
N SER A 100 11.39 0.92 -6.85
CA SER A 100 12.59 1.75 -6.71
C SER A 100 12.28 3.26 -6.82
N VAL A 101 11.23 3.63 -7.57
CA VAL A 101 10.80 5.02 -7.79
C VAL A 101 9.56 5.41 -6.97
N ILE A 102 8.96 4.47 -6.23
CA ILE A 102 7.77 4.74 -5.40
C ILE A 102 8.20 5.30 -4.05
N PRO A 103 7.80 6.52 -3.66
CA PRO A 103 8.03 7.02 -2.31
C PRO A 103 7.34 6.15 -1.27
N VAL A 104 8.06 5.77 -0.21
CA VAL A 104 7.52 5.01 0.93
C VAL A 104 7.49 5.91 2.15
N PHE A 105 6.30 6.11 2.69
CA PHE A 105 6.09 6.85 3.93
C PHE A 105 6.07 5.90 5.12
N LEU A 106 6.86 6.23 6.14
CA LEU A 106 7.01 5.43 7.35
C LEU A 106 6.48 6.19 8.57
N GLU A 107 5.85 5.45 9.46
CA GLU A 107 5.52 5.87 10.83
C GLU A 107 5.78 4.69 11.77
N ALA A 108 6.30 4.94 12.97
CA ALA A 108 6.52 3.92 13.99
C ALA A 108 6.04 4.41 15.35
N SER A 109 5.43 3.53 16.14
CA SER A 109 4.95 3.83 17.48
C SER A 109 6.09 3.94 18.50
N SER A 110 7.25 3.36 18.20
CA SER A 110 8.44 3.42 19.06
C SER A 110 9.70 3.77 18.27
N PRO A 111 10.66 4.48 18.90
CA PRO A 111 11.94 4.81 18.27
C PRO A 111 12.77 3.59 17.89
N GLU A 112 12.67 2.49 18.66
CA GLU A 112 13.46 1.27 18.50
C GLU A 112 13.10 0.54 17.19
N LEU A 113 11.85 0.67 16.71
CA LEU A 113 11.41 0.06 15.46
C LEU A 113 11.91 0.81 14.21
N ARG A 114 12.28 2.08 14.35
CA ARG A 114 12.63 2.94 13.20
C ARG A 114 13.78 2.43 12.35
N PRO A 115 14.95 2.02 12.93
CA PRO A 115 16.07 1.54 12.11
C PRO A 115 15.72 0.30 11.27
N GLU A 116 14.98 -0.63 11.85
CA GLU A 116 14.56 -1.87 11.19
C GLU A 116 13.57 -1.57 10.05
N LEU A 117 12.55 -0.73 10.32
CA LEU A 117 11.55 -0.35 9.33
C LEU A 117 12.17 0.45 8.17
N GLU A 118 13.12 1.35 8.47
CA GLU A 118 13.84 2.10 7.44
C GLU A 118 14.73 1.20 6.60
N ALA A 119 15.48 0.29 7.22
CA ALA A 119 16.31 -0.67 6.51
C ALA A 119 15.48 -1.59 5.60
N PHE A 120 14.28 -1.96 6.04
CA PHE A 120 13.31 -2.70 5.21
C PHE A 120 12.85 -1.85 4.02
N ALA A 121 12.42 -0.61 4.23
CA ALA A 121 11.92 0.28 3.19
C ALA A 121 12.99 0.60 2.13
N ARG A 122 14.23 0.87 2.56
CA ARG A 122 15.35 1.19 1.65
C ARG A 122 15.79 0.04 0.76
N LYS A 123 15.43 -1.21 1.08
CA LYS A 123 15.64 -2.36 0.17
C LYS A 123 14.65 -2.38 -0.99
N LEU A 124 13.56 -1.63 -0.89
CA LEU A 124 12.49 -1.59 -1.89
C LEU A 124 12.44 -0.27 -2.65
N SER A 125 12.70 0.86 -1.96
CA SER A 125 12.51 2.20 -2.51
C SER A 125 13.74 3.08 -2.33
N GLY A 126 14.04 3.89 -3.36
CA GLY A 126 15.05 4.94 -3.29
C GLY A 126 14.60 6.15 -2.47
N THR A 127 13.29 6.32 -2.22
CA THR A 127 12.74 7.47 -1.49
C THR A 127 11.97 7.01 -0.26
N VAL A 128 12.54 7.22 0.92
CA VAL A 128 11.92 6.86 2.21
C VAL A 128 11.72 8.13 3.03
N ILE A 129 10.49 8.36 3.49
CA ILE A 129 10.05 9.58 4.16
C ILE A 129 9.39 9.22 5.49
N TRP A 130 9.87 9.80 6.59
CA TRP A 130 9.19 9.71 7.88
C TRP A 130 8.08 10.76 7.97
N ALA A 131 6.87 10.33 8.28
CA ALA A 131 5.72 11.22 8.43
C ALA A 131 4.76 10.66 9.48
N ASP A 132 4.27 11.52 10.35
CA ASP A 132 3.21 11.15 11.28
C ASP A 132 1.86 10.92 10.56
N SER A 133 0.88 10.41 11.29
CA SER A 133 -0.46 10.12 10.75
C SER A 133 -1.13 11.35 10.14
N ALA A 134 -0.94 12.55 10.72
CA ALA A 134 -1.55 13.77 10.22
C ALA A 134 -0.89 14.25 8.92
N GLN A 135 0.43 14.20 8.86
CA GLN A 135 1.21 14.53 7.66
C GLN A 135 0.87 13.56 6.53
N ARG A 136 0.90 12.25 6.81
CA ARG A 136 0.59 11.20 5.83
C ARG A 136 -0.84 11.33 5.27
N CYS A 137 -1.82 11.62 6.13
CA CYS A 137 -3.20 11.85 5.69
C CYS A 137 -3.30 13.03 4.71
N LYS A 138 -2.59 14.13 4.95
CA LYS A 138 -2.54 15.29 4.05
C LYS A 138 -1.88 14.93 2.72
N VAL A 139 -0.77 14.20 2.74
CA VAL A 139 -0.09 13.73 1.52
C VAL A 139 -0.99 12.78 0.74
N HIS A 140 -1.64 11.84 1.42
CA HIS A 140 -2.61 10.95 0.78
C HIS A 140 -3.77 11.73 0.13
N LEU A 141 -4.33 12.72 0.82
CA LEU A 141 -5.38 13.59 0.27
C LEU A 141 -4.88 14.35 -0.97
N ALA A 142 -3.67 14.90 -0.94
CA ALA A 142 -3.07 15.55 -2.11
C ALA A 142 -2.92 14.58 -3.30
N ALA A 143 -2.49 13.34 -3.05
CA ALA A 143 -2.39 12.30 -4.07
C ALA A 143 -3.77 11.93 -4.66
N VAL A 144 -4.84 11.92 -3.85
CA VAL A 144 -6.21 11.71 -4.33
C VAL A 144 -6.59 12.80 -5.35
N PHE A 145 -6.29 14.07 -5.07
CA PHE A 145 -6.55 15.17 -6.03
C PHE A 145 -5.68 15.04 -7.27
N ALA A 146 -4.38 14.82 -7.11
CA ALA A 146 -3.43 14.77 -8.22
C ALA A 146 -3.64 13.55 -9.16
N CYS A 147 -4.14 12.44 -8.63
CA CYS A 147 -4.25 11.18 -9.39
C CYS A 147 -5.71 10.72 -9.56
N ASN A 148 -6.46 10.52 -8.47
CA ASN A 148 -7.78 9.88 -8.57
C ASN A 148 -8.81 10.79 -9.21
N PHE A 149 -8.81 12.09 -8.86
CA PHE A 149 -9.70 13.06 -9.52
C PHE A 149 -9.28 13.32 -10.97
N ALA A 150 -7.98 13.40 -11.27
CA ALA A 150 -7.50 13.49 -12.65
C ALA A 150 -7.99 12.29 -13.48
N ASN A 151 -7.85 11.07 -12.96
CA ASN A 151 -8.37 9.86 -13.61
C ASN A 151 -9.88 9.89 -13.82
N HIS A 152 -10.63 10.41 -12.85
CA HIS A 152 -12.08 10.58 -12.98
C HIS A 152 -12.43 11.58 -14.11
N MET A 153 -11.68 12.68 -14.20
CA MET A 153 -11.88 13.66 -15.28
C MET A 153 -11.54 13.05 -16.66
N TYR A 154 -10.54 12.18 -16.76
CA TYR A 154 -10.27 11.44 -18.00
C TYR A 154 -11.44 10.55 -18.39
N ALA A 155 -12.07 9.83 -17.45
CA ALA A 155 -13.26 9.03 -17.73
C ALA A 155 -14.47 9.88 -18.16
N VAL A 156 -14.59 11.11 -17.65
CA VAL A 156 -15.60 12.07 -18.12
C VAL A 156 -15.29 12.52 -19.55
N GLY A 157 -14.04 12.89 -19.82
CA GLY A 157 -13.57 13.27 -21.17
C GLY A 157 -13.78 12.14 -22.18
N GLU A 158 -13.50 10.89 -21.82
CA GLU A 158 -13.75 9.73 -22.67
C GLU A 158 -15.22 9.63 -23.08
N ARG A 159 -16.16 9.78 -22.14
CA ARG A 159 -17.61 9.74 -22.47
C ARG A 159 -18.03 10.84 -23.42
N ILE A 160 -17.48 12.06 -23.27
CA ILE A 160 -17.78 13.19 -24.15
C ILE A 160 -17.28 12.93 -25.57
N VAL A 161 -16.02 12.48 -25.70
CA VAL A 161 -15.38 12.21 -27.02
C VAL A 161 -16.11 11.06 -27.73
N ARG A 162 -16.44 9.98 -27.02
CA ARG A 162 -17.22 8.88 -27.59
C ARG A 162 -18.63 9.32 -28.01
N GLY A 163 -19.25 10.24 -27.29
CA GLY A 163 -20.53 10.86 -27.70
C GLY A 163 -20.44 11.65 -29.00
N ALA A 164 -19.25 12.15 -29.36
CA ALA A 164 -18.95 12.79 -30.63
C ALA A 164 -18.52 11.79 -31.74
N GLY A 165 -18.57 10.49 -31.49
CA GLY A 165 -18.18 9.44 -32.45
C GLY A 165 -16.67 9.27 -32.62
N LEU A 166 -15.86 9.78 -31.69
CA LEU A 166 -14.39 9.70 -31.73
C LEU A 166 -13.85 8.75 -30.66
N ASP A 167 -12.63 8.23 -30.86
CA ASP A 167 -11.94 7.43 -29.86
C ASP A 167 -11.25 8.33 -28.83
N PHE A 168 -11.12 7.82 -27.58
CA PHE A 168 -10.42 8.51 -26.49
C PHE A 168 -8.95 8.80 -26.80
N ASP A 169 -8.36 8.07 -27.73
CA ASP A 169 -6.95 8.21 -28.12
C ASP A 169 -6.61 9.62 -28.63
N VAL A 170 -7.58 10.35 -29.14
CA VAL A 170 -7.38 11.74 -29.57
C VAL A 170 -7.00 12.70 -28.44
N LEU A 171 -7.35 12.34 -27.18
CA LEU A 171 -7.01 13.13 -25.99
C LEU A 171 -5.68 12.73 -25.35
N LYS A 172 -5.15 11.54 -25.61
CA LYS A 172 -3.93 11.04 -24.97
C LYS A 172 -2.72 11.97 -25.10
N PRO A 173 -2.43 12.55 -26.28
CA PRO A 173 -1.30 13.50 -26.39
C PRO A 173 -1.48 14.74 -25.51
N LEU A 174 -2.71 15.28 -25.44
CA LEU A 174 -3.01 16.45 -24.59
C LEU A 174 -2.88 16.13 -23.10
N ILE A 175 -3.32 14.95 -22.70
CA ILE A 175 -3.18 14.44 -21.30
C ILE A 175 -1.71 14.32 -20.93
N ALA A 176 -0.89 13.71 -21.82
CA ALA A 176 0.54 13.55 -21.60
C ALA A 176 1.26 14.90 -21.47
N GLU A 177 0.95 15.87 -22.34
CA GLU A 177 1.50 17.23 -22.30
C GLU A 177 1.10 17.96 -21.01
N THR A 178 -0.15 17.78 -20.55
CA THR A 178 -0.62 18.38 -19.31
C THR A 178 0.11 17.81 -18.09
N ALA A 179 0.33 16.51 -18.04
CA ALA A 179 1.10 15.87 -17.01
C ALA A 179 2.57 16.32 -17.01
N ALA A 180 3.19 16.42 -18.20
CA ALA A 180 4.57 16.88 -18.34
C ALA A 180 4.79 18.32 -17.86
N LYS A 181 3.77 19.18 -17.94
CA LYS A 181 3.84 20.56 -17.40
C LYS A 181 3.79 20.62 -15.88
N ALA A 182 3.27 19.56 -15.21
CA ALA A 182 3.19 19.48 -13.76
C ALA A 182 4.45 18.87 -13.15
N CYS A 183 5.31 18.21 -13.92
CA CYS A 183 6.57 17.58 -13.54
C CYS A 183 7.77 18.35 -14.07
#